data_923d57100253e880971a6ad88784b6db
#
_entry.id   923d57100253e880971a6ad88784b6db
#
_cell.length_a   1.000
_cell.length_b   1.000
_cell.length_c   1.000
_cell.angle_alpha   90.00
_cell.angle_beta   90.00
_cell.angle_gamma   90.00
#
_symmetry.space_group_name_H-M   'P 1'
#
loop_
_entity.id
_entity.type
_entity.pdbx_description
1 polymer ?
#
loop_
_entity_poly.entity_id
_entity_poly.type
_entity_poly.pdbx_seq_one_letter_code
_entity_poly.pdbx_strand_id
1 'polypeptide(L)'
;IQQIAEAAQLTRYQVEAWISRGHFTPENPVENGKARKFTADDAVVLAALAEFNRLGLAPTTVSMHTTQIRFRAGRGSLFVITSIIRKATEPEGEIDLTAADVIEAADLGRIVSDPQVRAFAAVNIHQIEQRVRASLGID
;
A
#
# COMPACT_ATOMS: atom_id res chain seq x y z
N ILE A 1 -10.05 -10.47 -12.72
CA ILE A 1 -10.10 -9.11 -12.11
C ILE A 1 -11.28 -8.96 -11.14
N GLN A 2 -12.41 -9.55 -11.45
CA GLN A 2 -13.58 -9.44 -10.55
C GLN A 2 -13.29 -10.03 -9.16
N GLN A 3 -12.70 -11.19 -9.11
CA GLN A 3 -12.36 -11.87 -7.85
C GLN A 3 -11.36 -11.04 -7.01
N ILE A 4 -10.37 -10.44 -7.65
CA ILE A 4 -9.39 -9.58 -6.99
C ILE A 4 -10.06 -8.29 -6.47
N ALA A 5 -10.95 -7.70 -7.25
CA ALA A 5 -11.69 -6.51 -6.84
C ALA A 5 -12.55 -6.81 -5.60
N GLU A 6 -13.28 -7.92 -5.61
CA GLU A 6 -14.08 -8.35 -4.46
C GLU A 6 -13.22 -8.57 -3.22
N ALA A 7 -12.08 -9.24 -3.36
CA ALA A 7 -11.15 -9.46 -2.25
C ALA A 7 -10.62 -8.15 -1.66
N ALA A 8 -10.40 -7.15 -2.49
CA ALA A 8 -9.95 -5.81 -2.07
C ALA A 8 -11.11 -4.89 -1.64
N GLN A 9 -12.35 -5.36 -1.74
CA GLN A 9 -13.57 -4.57 -1.47
C GLN A 9 -13.67 -3.33 -2.36
N LEU A 10 -13.31 -3.51 -3.62
CA LEU A 10 -13.39 -2.52 -4.67
C LEU A 10 -14.32 -3.00 -5.78
N THR A 11 -14.79 -2.08 -6.61
CA THR A 11 -15.45 -2.44 -7.85
C THR A 11 -14.40 -2.76 -8.91
N ARG A 12 -14.76 -3.58 -9.88
CA ARG A 12 -13.93 -3.83 -11.06
C ARG A 12 -13.51 -2.53 -11.75
N TYR A 13 -14.45 -1.59 -11.85
CA TYR A 13 -14.20 -0.27 -12.45
C TYR A 13 -13.10 0.50 -11.71
N GLN A 14 -13.13 0.49 -10.38
CA GLN A 14 -12.09 1.16 -9.57
C GLN A 14 -10.72 0.54 -9.79
N VAL A 15 -10.62 -0.78 -9.84
CA VAL A 15 -9.37 -1.49 -10.12
C VAL A 15 -8.84 -1.12 -11.51
N GLU A 16 -9.70 -1.19 -12.53
CA GLU A 16 -9.33 -0.83 -13.90
C GLU A 16 -8.87 0.63 -13.99
N ALA A 17 -9.56 1.54 -13.33
CA ALA A 17 -9.19 2.95 -13.30
C ALA A 17 -7.83 3.18 -12.65
N TRP A 18 -7.53 2.50 -11.54
CA TRP A 18 -6.24 2.62 -10.87
C TRP A 18 -5.09 2.04 -11.70
N ILE A 19 -5.33 0.94 -12.41
CA ILE A 19 -4.36 0.40 -13.37
C ILE A 19 -4.11 1.42 -14.50
N SER A 20 -5.17 1.93 -15.10
CA SER A 20 -5.09 2.87 -16.21
C SER A 20 -4.38 4.16 -15.85
N ARG A 21 -4.56 4.63 -14.61
CA ARG A 21 -3.93 5.86 -14.11
C ARG A 21 -2.52 5.64 -13.56
N GLY A 22 -2.04 4.40 -13.53
CA GLY A 22 -0.72 4.08 -13.00
C GLY A 22 -0.62 4.06 -11.48
N HIS A 23 -1.76 4.05 -10.77
CA HIS A 23 -1.75 3.95 -9.30
C HIS A 23 -1.54 2.53 -8.80
N PHE A 24 -1.80 1.55 -9.62
CA PHE A 24 -1.59 0.16 -9.31
C PHE A 24 -1.03 -0.57 -10.53
N THR A 25 0.07 -1.30 -10.32
CA THR A 25 0.70 -2.13 -11.34
C THR A 25 0.64 -3.58 -10.90
N PRO A 26 -0.12 -4.43 -11.62
CA PRO A 26 -0.13 -5.87 -11.32
C PRO A 26 1.27 -6.49 -11.41
N GLU A 27 1.48 -7.55 -10.64
CA GLU A 27 2.76 -8.25 -10.60
C GLU A 27 3.08 -8.95 -11.93
N ASN A 28 2.07 -9.52 -12.56
CA ASN A 28 2.24 -10.20 -13.83
C ASN A 28 2.05 -9.25 -15.03
N PRO A 29 2.88 -9.35 -16.06
CA PRO A 29 2.73 -8.54 -17.25
C PRO A 29 1.49 -8.95 -18.05
N VAL A 30 1.01 -8.04 -18.90
CA VAL A 30 -0.04 -8.35 -19.88
C VAL A 30 0.58 -9.17 -21.00
N GLU A 31 -0.01 -10.33 -21.28
CA GLU A 31 0.33 -11.15 -22.44
C GLU A 31 -0.72 -10.97 -23.55
N ASN A 32 -0.26 -10.82 -24.79
CA ASN A 32 -1.15 -10.66 -25.93
C ASN A 32 -2.10 -11.86 -26.10
N GLY A 33 -3.39 -11.58 -26.24
CA GLY A 33 -4.41 -12.60 -26.45
C GLY A 33 -4.80 -13.40 -25.21
N LYS A 34 -4.29 -13.02 -24.04
CA LYS A 34 -4.60 -13.68 -22.77
C LYS A 34 -5.14 -12.70 -21.75
N ALA A 35 -6.06 -13.15 -20.91
CA ALA A 35 -6.50 -12.40 -19.76
C ALA A 35 -5.34 -12.24 -18.76
N ARG A 36 -5.23 -11.04 -18.14
CA ARG A 36 -4.22 -10.77 -17.13
C ARG A 36 -4.47 -11.64 -15.90
N LYS A 37 -3.42 -12.26 -15.40
CA LYS A 37 -3.47 -13.03 -14.15
C LYS A 37 -3.07 -12.14 -12.99
N PHE A 38 -3.91 -12.11 -11.96
CA PHE A 38 -3.65 -11.38 -10.73
C PHE A 38 -3.22 -12.34 -9.63
N THR A 39 -2.35 -11.86 -8.75
CA THR A 39 -1.87 -12.63 -7.59
C THR A 39 -2.63 -12.25 -6.32
N ALA A 40 -2.51 -13.07 -5.29
CA ALA A 40 -3.05 -12.72 -3.97
C ALA A 40 -2.40 -11.44 -3.43
N ASP A 41 -1.09 -11.23 -3.68
CA ASP A 41 -0.40 -10.00 -3.29
C ASP A 41 -0.96 -8.78 -4.03
N ASP A 42 -1.37 -8.91 -5.28
CA ASP A 42 -2.07 -7.82 -5.98
C ASP A 42 -3.32 -7.39 -5.21
N ALA A 43 -4.10 -8.35 -4.72
CA ALA A 43 -5.30 -8.05 -3.92
C ALA A 43 -4.95 -7.38 -2.59
N VAL A 44 -3.86 -7.78 -1.95
CA VAL A 44 -3.39 -7.15 -0.69
C VAL A 44 -2.98 -5.70 -0.95
N VAL A 45 -2.23 -5.44 -2.01
CA VAL A 45 -1.84 -4.08 -2.39
C VAL A 45 -3.05 -3.21 -2.69
N LEU A 46 -3.99 -3.72 -3.47
CA LEU A 46 -5.23 -3.02 -3.80
C LEU A 46 -6.07 -2.73 -2.54
N ALA A 47 -6.17 -3.70 -1.65
CA ALA A 47 -6.90 -3.53 -0.40
C ALA A 47 -6.26 -2.46 0.50
N ALA A 48 -4.93 -2.41 0.56
CA ALA A 48 -4.22 -1.38 1.30
C ALA A 48 -4.46 0.02 0.70
N LEU A 49 -4.38 0.15 -0.63
CA LEU A 49 -4.73 1.38 -1.33
C LEU A 49 -6.16 1.84 -1.01
N ALA A 50 -7.10 0.89 -1.00
CA ALA A 50 -8.49 1.16 -0.69
C ALA A 50 -8.68 1.69 0.74
N GLU A 51 -7.98 1.10 1.71
CA GLU A 51 -8.07 1.55 3.11
C GLU A 51 -7.51 2.96 3.29
N PHE A 52 -6.35 3.27 2.68
CA PHE A 52 -5.81 4.63 2.71
C PHE A 52 -6.74 5.62 2.03
N ASN A 53 -7.34 5.23 0.91
CA ASN A 53 -8.30 6.07 0.20
C ASN A 53 -9.52 6.40 1.07
N ARG A 54 -10.00 5.44 1.87
CA ARG A 54 -11.08 5.68 2.84
C ARG A 54 -10.68 6.65 3.94
N LEU A 55 -9.40 6.69 4.30
CA LEU A 55 -8.85 7.65 5.26
C LEU A 55 -8.58 9.02 4.64
N GLY A 56 -8.80 9.18 3.34
CA GLY A 56 -8.59 10.44 2.65
C GLY A 56 -7.21 10.62 2.02
N LEU A 57 -6.37 9.57 2.01
CA LEU A 57 -5.08 9.62 1.31
C LEU A 57 -5.28 9.23 -0.15
N ALA A 58 -4.88 10.13 -1.06
CA ALA A 58 -5.01 9.90 -2.49
C ALA A 58 -4.15 8.72 -2.96
N PRO A 59 -4.63 7.93 -3.93
CA PRO A 59 -3.85 6.82 -4.49
C PRO A 59 -2.47 7.24 -5.01
N THR A 60 -2.33 8.45 -5.54
CA THR A 60 -1.05 9.00 -6.00
C THR A 60 -0.01 9.10 -4.88
N THR A 61 -0.44 9.43 -3.66
CA THR A 61 0.46 9.51 -2.50
C THR A 61 0.92 8.14 -2.03
N VAL A 62 0.02 7.17 -2.06
CA VAL A 62 0.24 5.83 -1.51
C VAL A 62 0.94 4.91 -2.50
N SER A 63 0.60 5.01 -3.79
CA SER A 63 1.02 4.05 -4.81
C SER A 63 2.54 3.91 -4.94
N MET A 64 3.28 4.99 -4.77
CA MET A 64 4.74 4.97 -4.84
C MET A 64 5.39 4.11 -3.75
N HIS A 65 4.66 3.82 -2.68
CA HIS A 65 5.16 3.08 -1.52
C HIS A 65 4.68 1.63 -1.46
N THR A 66 3.82 1.20 -2.39
CA THR A 66 3.22 -0.14 -2.34
C THR A 66 4.21 -1.28 -2.54
N THR A 67 5.37 -1.00 -3.13
CA THR A 67 6.46 -1.97 -3.26
C THR A 67 6.86 -2.55 -1.90
N GLN A 68 6.82 -1.76 -0.85
CA GLN A 68 7.12 -2.22 0.52
C GLN A 68 6.18 -3.34 0.97
N ILE A 69 4.92 -3.28 0.54
CA ILE A 69 3.95 -4.33 0.85
C ILE A 69 4.36 -5.64 0.18
N ARG A 70 4.80 -5.57 -1.07
CA ARG A 70 5.21 -6.77 -1.83
C ARG A 70 6.45 -7.44 -1.25
N PHE A 71 7.34 -6.67 -0.64
CA PHE A 71 8.57 -7.17 -0.02
C PHE A 71 8.45 -7.46 1.48
N ARG A 72 7.26 -7.45 2.04
CA ARG A 72 7.07 -7.70 3.48
C ARG A 72 7.49 -9.11 3.93
N ALA A 73 7.43 -10.09 3.01
CA ALA A 73 7.90 -11.46 3.24
C ALA A 73 7.33 -12.11 4.54
N GLY A 74 6.04 -11.89 4.80
CA GLY A 74 5.37 -12.39 6.01
C GLY A 74 5.73 -11.64 7.28
N ARG A 75 6.54 -10.59 7.20
CA ARG A 75 6.93 -9.75 8.34
C ARG A 75 6.00 -8.56 8.47
N GLY A 76 5.80 -8.15 9.70
CA GLY A 76 5.08 -6.92 10.01
C GLY A 76 3.56 -7.08 10.00
N SER A 77 2.91 -6.27 10.80
CA SER A 77 1.46 -6.23 10.93
C SER A 77 0.87 -4.89 10.48
N LEU A 78 1.70 -3.85 10.36
CA LEU A 78 1.29 -2.52 9.96
C LEU A 78 2.08 -2.06 8.73
N PHE A 79 1.37 -1.51 7.75
CA PHE A 79 1.98 -0.73 6.70
C PHE A 79 1.81 0.74 7.05
N VAL A 80 2.92 1.44 7.24
CA VAL A 80 2.94 2.81 7.76
C VAL A 80 3.55 3.73 6.72
N ILE A 81 2.86 4.83 6.43
CA ILE A 81 3.39 5.93 5.64
C ILE A 81 3.66 7.09 6.59
N THR A 82 4.88 7.59 6.58
CA THR A 82 5.30 8.71 7.42
C THR A 82 5.55 9.95 6.58
N SER A 83 5.19 11.11 7.13
CA SER A 83 5.58 12.41 6.61
C SER A 83 6.74 12.92 7.46
N ILE A 84 7.87 13.17 6.82
CA ILE A 84 9.14 13.48 7.47
C ILE A 84 9.59 14.87 7.06
N ILE A 85 10.03 15.67 8.03
CA ILE A 85 10.75 16.93 7.76
C ILE A 85 12.25 16.61 7.79
N ARG A 86 12.92 16.90 6.70
CA ARG A 86 14.37 16.78 6.62
C ARG A 86 14.98 18.15 6.34
N LYS A 87 15.96 18.54 7.14
CA LYS A 87 16.77 19.70 6.82
C LYS A 87 17.71 19.35 5.68
N ALA A 88 17.56 20.06 4.58
CA ALA A 88 18.52 19.98 3.48
C ALA A 88 19.63 21.01 3.68
N THR A 89 20.80 20.73 3.10
CA THR A 89 21.86 21.72 2.98
C THR A 89 21.41 22.83 2.05
N GLU A 90 21.74 24.07 2.38
CA GLU A 90 21.40 25.22 1.55
C GLU A 90 21.68 24.99 0.05
N PRO A 91 20.84 25.58 -0.85
CA PRO A 91 19.82 26.60 -0.60
C PRO A 91 18.41 26.07 -0.34
N GLU A 92 18.23 24.75 -0.24
CA GLU A 92 16.91 24.11 -0.34
C GLU A 92 16.08 24.19 0.95
N GLY A 93 16.70 24.42 2.13
CA GLY A 93 15.98 24.53 3.39
C GLY A 93 15.37 23.21 3.86
N GLU A 94 14.14 23.24 4.36
CA GLU A 94 13.41 22.04 4.78
C GLU A 94 12.74 21.37 3.59
N ILE A 95 12.85 20.04 3.51
CA ILE A 95 12.20 19.23 2.49
C ILE A 95 11.18 18.31 3.16
N ASP A 96 9.94 18.34 2.65
CA ASP A 96 8.90 17.41 3.04
C ASP A 96 9.07 16.11 2.23
N LEU A 97 9.24 15.01 2.95
CA LEU A 97 9.37 13.68 2.34
C LEU A 97 8.33 12.74 2.93
N THR A 98 7.93 11.78 2.11
CA THR A 98 7.17 10.62 2.59
C THR A 98 8.05 9.38 2.53
N ALA A 99 7.90 8.52 3.52
CA ALA A 99 8.54 7.22 3.57
C ALA A 99 7.52 6.19 3.99
N ALA A 100 7.76 4.94 3.67
CA ALA A 100 6.86 3.86 4.06
C ALA A 100 7.63 2.62 4.46
N ASP A 101 7.06 1.86 5.36
CA ASP A 101 7.61 0.58 5.78
C ASP A 101 6.51 -0.34 6.31
N VAL A 102 6.78 -1.64 6.29
CA VAL A 102 5.95 -2.65 6.96
C VAL A 102 6.65 -3.00 8.26
N ILE A 103 5.99 -2.72 9.37
CA ILE A 103 6.58 -2.85 10.71
C ILE A 103 5.72 -3.74 11.61
N GLU A 104 6.34 -4.27 12.67
CA GLU A 104 5.59 -4.87 13.75
C GLU A 104 4.92 -3.80 14.60
N ALA A 105 3.76 -4.12 15.18
CA ALA A 105 3.04 -3.17 16.03
C ALA A 105 3.91 -2.65 17.19
N ALA A 106 4.79 -3.50 17.73
CA ALA A 106 5.71 -3.12 18.81
C ALA A 106 6.71 -2.02 18.40
N ASP A 107 6.98 -1.86 17.10
CA ASP A 107 7.93 -0.88 16.59
C ASP A 107 7.31 0.50 16.35
N LEU A 108 6.00 0.64 16.51
CA LEU A 108 5.30 1.90 16.29
C LEU A 108 5.83 3.02 17.20
N GLY A 109 6.26 2.68 18.40
CA GLY A 109 6.84 3.63 19.33
C GLY A 109 8.07 4.36 18.80
N ARG A 110 8.87 3.71 17.96
CA ARG A 110 10.04 4.34 17.33
C ARG A 110 9.63 5.44 16.35
N ILE A 111 8.54 5.23 15.62
CA ILE A 111 7.99 6.24 14.71
C ILE A 111 7.45 7.43 15.50
N VAL A 112 6.67 7.16 16.54
CA VAL A 112 6.08 8.20 17.39
C VAL A 112 7.16 9.04 18.09
N SER A 113 8.27 8.42 18.46
CA SER A 113 9.38 9.06 19.17
C SER A 113 10.36 9.80 18.27
N ASP A 114 10.28 9.61 16.96
CA ASP A 114 11.19 10.27 16.02
C ASP A 114 10.78 11.72 15.82
N PRO A 115 11.65 12.70 16.20
CA PRO A 115 11.31 14.11 16.10
C PRO A 115 11.17 14.62 14.66
N GLN A 116 11.65 13.87 13.66
CA GLN A 116 11.52 14.21 12.25
C GLN A 116 10.17 13.78 11.66
N VAL A 117 9.46 12.87 12.32
CA VAL A 117 8.15 12.40 11.86
C VAL A 117 7.07 13.36 12.34
N ARG A 118 6.47 14.09 11.40
CA ARG A 118 5.39 15.07 11.71
C ARG A 118 4.01 14.42 11.71
N ALA A 119 3.83 13.38 10.92
CA ALA A 119 2.56 12.68 10.80
C ALA A 119 2.78 11.28 10.25
N PHE A 120 1.86 10.39 10.53
CA PHE A 120 1.87 9.09 9.90
C PHE A 120 0.44 8.57 9.73
N ALA A 121 0.27 7.67 8.77
CA ALA A 121 -0.96 6.92 8.57
C ALA A 121 -0.58 5.44 8.44
N ALA A 122 -1.40 4.58 8.98
CA ALA A 122 -1.13 3.14 8.99
C ALA A 122 -2.38 2.36 8.65
N VAL A 123 -2.20 1.22 7.99
CA VAL A 123 -3.25 0.23 7.81
C VAL A 123 -2.80 -1.10 8.40
N ASN A 124 -3.77 -1.89 8.90
CA ASN A 124 -3.51 -3.20 9.46
C ASN A 124 -3.33 -4.21 8.34
N ILE A 125 -2.08 -4.36 7.87
CA ILE A 125 -1.77 -5.22 6.74
C ILE A 125 -2.01 -6.70 7.06
N HIS A 126 -1.83 -7.10 8.31
CA HIS A 126 -2.10 -8.46 8.75
C HIS A 126 -3.59 -8.80 8.59
N GLN A 127 -4.48 -7.93 9.04
CA GLN A 127 -5.92 -8.10 8.90
C GLN A 127 -6.35 -8.09 7.43
N ILE A 128 -5.77 -7.18 6.64
CA ILE A 128 -6.01 -7.10 5.20
C ILE A 128 -5.63 -8.43 4.54
N GLU A 129 -4.45 -8.95 4.84
CA GLU A 129 -3.98 -10.20 4.27
C GLU A 129 -4.89 -11.38 4.63
N GLN A 130 -5.30 -11.49 5.88
CA GLN A 130 -6.24 -12.54 6.32
C GLN A 130 -7.57 -12.45 5.58
N ARG A 131 -8.12 -11.26 5.47
CA ARG A 131 -9.38 -11.01 4.77
C ARG A 131 -9.30 -11.35 3.27
N VAL A 132 -8.22 -10.92 2.63
CA VAL A 132 -7.97 -11.21 1.21
C VAL A 132 -7.85 -12.72 0.99
N ARG A 133 -7.05 -13.40 1.80
CA ARG A 133 -6.87 -14.85 1.67
C ARG A 133 -8.19 -15.58 1.86
N ALA A 134 -8.98 -15.19 2.84
CA ALA A 134 -10.31 -15.78 3.07
C ALA A 134 -11.23 -15.57 1.85
N SER A 135 -11.25 -14.37 1.29
CA SER A 135 -12.06 -14.06 0.10
C SER A 135 -11.64 -14.85 -1.13
N LEU A 136 -10.35 -15.11 -1.28
CA LEU A 136 -9.81 -15.88 -2.41
C LEU A 136 -9.82 -17.39 -2.17
N GLY A 137 -10.26 -17.85 -1.00
CA GLY A 137 -10.26 -19.28 -0.64
C GLY A 137 -8.86 -19.85 -0.44
N ILE A 138 -7.91 -19.05 -0.01
CA ILE A 138 -6.51 -19.43 0.24
C ILE A 138 -6.29 -19.51 1.74
N ASP A 139 -5.66 -20.58 2.18
CA ASP A 139 -5.30 -20.77 3.59
C ASP A 139 -4.06 -19.95 4.00
#